data_40cc12454b2eb55500921917dcc2caa4
#
_entry.id   40cc12454b2eb55500921917dcc2caa4
#
_cell.length_a   1.000
_cell.length_b   1.000
_cell.length_c   1.000
_cell.angle_alpha   90.00
_cell.angle_beta   90.00
_cell.angle_gamma   90.00
#
_symmetry.space_group_name_H-M   'P 1'
#
loop_
_entity.id
_entity.type
_entity.pdbx_description
1 polymer ?
#
loop_
_entity_poly.entity_id
_entity_poly.type
_entity_poly.pdbx_seq_one_letter_code
_entity_poly.pdbx_strand_id
1 'polypeptide(L)'
;MAALRGIVLKEFPVGENDKFIHVFTIEQGVIEISVKGGQKLLSKNAGAIQLYAYSDFSVRIDKGRYYLDSSEPIRFFYKIRENLETLALSQYISEVVIYVTGQHEQKEDVMRLLLNTFHYLSEGSRSAAFLKPLFEMRFMTEIGMMPDIVCLLYTSDAAD
;
A
#
# COMPACT_ATOMS: atom_id res chain seq x y z
N MET A 1 10.49 -6.71 -19.81
CA MET A 1 10.87 -6.13 -18.51
C MET A 1 10.06 -4.87 -18.31
N ALA A 2 9.51 -4.67 -17.11
CA ALA A 2 8.82 -3.45 -16.73
C ALA A 2 9.42 -2.92 -15.42
N ALA A 3 9.57 -1.60 -15.33
CA ALA A 3 9.97 -0.93 -14.10
C ALA A 3 8.69 -0.37 -13.45
N LEU A 4 8.49 -0.68 -12.18
CA LEU A 4 7.30 -0.30 -11.41
C LEU A 4 7.76 0.27 -10.07
N ARG A 5 7.06 1.28 -9.60
CA ARG A 5 7.28 1.85 -8.27
C ARG A 5 6.08 1.60 -7.39
N GLY A 6 6.30 1.05 -6.20
CA GLY A 6 5.20 0.70 -5.33
C GLY A 6 5.58 0.38 -3.90
N ILE A 7 4.56 0.13 -3.09
CA ILE A 7 4.70 -0.24 -1.70
C ILE A 7 4.21 -1.67 -1.47
N VAL A 8 4.97 -2.44 -0.71
CA VAL A 8 4.60 -3.82 -0.34
C VAL A 8 3.52 -3.78 0.74
N LEU A 9 2.33 -4.23 0.40
CA LEU A 9 1.17 -4.24 1.31
C LEU A 9 0.94 -5.58 2.00
N LYS A 10 1.36 -6.67 1.37
CA LYS A 10 1.17 -8.02 1.91
C LYS A 10 2.27 -8.96 1.38
N GLU A 11 2.64 -9.93 2.20
CA GLU A 11 3.59 -10.96 1.81
C GLU A 11 3.07 -12.35 2.19
N PHE A 12 3.35 -13.32 1.34
CA PHE A 12 2.97 -14.72 1.52
C PHE A 12 4.17 -15.62 1.27
N PRO A 13 4.61 -16.38 2.27
CA PRO A 13 5.65 -17.38 2.07
C PRO A 13 5.11 -18.52 1.18
N VAL A 14 5.96 -19.01 0.27
CA VAL A 14 5.67 -20.13 -0.62
C VAL A 14 6.81 -21.11 -0.59
N GLY A 15 6.50 -22.34 -0.15
CA GLY A 15 7.54 -23.34 0.07
C GLY A 15 8.58 -22.89 1.10
N GLU A 16 9.83 -23.32 0.94
CA GLU A 16 10.90 -23.05 1.91
C GLU A 16 11.67 -21.75 1.64
N ASN A 17 11.70 -21.29 0.39
CA ASN A 17 12.60 -20.21 -0.01
C ASN A 17 11.89 -19.04 -0.71
N ASP A 18 10.75 -19.25 -1.33
CA ASP A 18 10.08 -18.30 -2.19
C ASP A 18 8.95 -17.57 -1.44
N LYS A 19 8.55 -16.42 -1.96
CA LYS A 19 7.36 -15.71 -1.49
C LYS A 19 6.66 -14.98 -2.62
N PHE A 20 5.36 -14.73 -2.45
CA PHE A 20 4.61 -13.72 -3.20
C PHE A 20 4.51 -12.45 -2.37
N ILE A 21 4.55 -11.31 -3.05
CA ILE A 21 4.27 -10.01 -2.46
C ILE A 21 3.16 -9.32 -3.24
N HIS A 22 2.21 -8.71 -2.53
CA HIS A 22 1.25 -7.78 -3.12
C HIS A 22 1.82 -6.38 -3.02
N VAL A 23 2.01 -5.75 -4.16
CA VAL A 23 2.57 -4.41 -4.28
C VAL A 23 1.52 -3.49 -4.87
N PHE A 24 1.22 -2.38 -4.19
CA PHE A 24 0.42 -1.32 -4.77
C PHE A 24 1.34 -0.40 -5.58
N THR A 25 1.05 -0.27 -6.85
CA THR A 25 1.81 0.55 -7.82
C THR A 25 0.92 1.63 -8.42
N ILE A 26 1.54 2.75 -8.81
CA ILE A 26 0.83 3.84 -9.50
C ILE A 26 0.37 3.38 -10.90
N GLU A 27 1.22 2.63 -11.59
CA GLU A 27 1.03 2.26 -12.99
C GLU A 27 -0.02 1.16 -13.19
N GLN A 28 -0.05 0.16 -12.28
CA GLN A 28 -0.85 -1.06 -12.44
C GLN A 28 -1.88 -1.29 -11.33
N GLY A 29 -1.87 -0.45 -10.27
CA GLY A 29 -2.63 -0.73 -9.05
C GLY A 29 -1.99 -1.85 -8.24
N VAL A 30 -2.80 -2.70 -7.63
CA VAL A 30 -2.30 -3.83 -6.86
C VAL A 30 -1.92 -4.98 -7.79
N ILE A 31 -0.66 -5.41 -7.72
CA ILE A 31 -0.14 -6.56 -8.45
C ILE A 31 0.48 -7.57 -7.50
N GLU A 32 0.46 -8.84 -7.89
CA GLU A 32 1.18 -9.92 -7.21
C GLU A 32 2.50 -10.18 -7.93
N ILE A 33 3.61 -10.12 -7.19
CA ILE A 33 4.95 -10.39 -7.70
C ILE A 33 5.51 -11.66 -7.04
N SER A 34 5.93 -12.61 -7.87
CA SER A 34 6.64 -13.81 -7.42
C SER A 34 8.12 -13.49 -7.18
N VAL A 35 8.61 -13.79 -5.99
CA VAL A 35 9.98 -13.53 -5.55
C VAL A 35 10.68 -14.85 -5.22
N LYS A 36 11.54 -15.30 -6.12
CA LYS A 36 12.37 -16.48 -5.90
C LYS A 36 13.46 -16.20 -4.86
N GLY A 37 13.60 -17.10 -3.89
CA GLY A 37 14.56 -16.92 -2.79
C GLY A 37 14.23 -15.75 -1.86
N GLY A 38 13.00 -15.23 -1.89
CA GLY A 38 12.57 -14.04 -1.14
C GLY A 38 12.54 -14.21 0.38
N GLN A 39 12.58 -15.44 0.87
CA GLN A 39 12.67 -15.75 2.30
C GLN A 39 14.11 -15.76 2.83
N LYS A 40 15.12 -15.74 1.94
CA LYS A 40 16.52 -15.72 2.35
C LYS A 40 16.92 -14.35 2.86
N LEU A 41 17.42 -14.27 4.09
CA LEU A 41 17.85 -13.02 4.74
C LEU A 41 18.98 -12.29 4.00
N LEU A 42 19.80 -13.02 3.27
CA LEU A 42 20.93 -12.49 2.49
C LEU A 42 20.59 -12.25 0.99
N SER A 43 19.31 -12.25 0.63
CA SER A 43 18.91 -11.95 -0.73
C SER A 43 19.21 -10.47 -1.04
N LYS A 44 19.71 -10.19 -2.27
CA LYS A 44 19.96 -8.81 -2.75
C LYS A 44 18.73 -7.91 -2.64
N ASN A 45 17.57 -8.51 -2.69
CA ASN A 45 16.28 -7.81 -2.66
C ASN A 45 15.66 -7.75 -1.27
N ALA A 46 16.28 -8.36 -0.24
CA ALA A 46 15.66 -8.58 1.08
C ALA A 46 15.06 -7.32 1.70
N GLY A 47 15.72 -6.18 1.58
CA GLY A 47 15.21 -4.92 2.11
C GLY A 47 13.98 -4.41 1.34
N ALA A 48 14.06 -4.38 0.01
CA ALA A 48 13.04 -3.77 -0.85
C ALA A 48 11.72 -4.55 -0.91
N ILE A 49 11.73 -5.84 -0.58
CA ILE A 49 10.56 -6.74 -0.63
C ILE A 49 9.92 -6.98 0.75
N GLN A 50 10.36 -6.26 1.77
CA GLN A 50 9.76 -6.35 3.11
C GLN A 50 8.40 -5.67 3.14
N LEU A 51 7.56 -6.14 4.05
CA LEU A 51 6.27 -5.53 4.33
C LEU A 51 6.44 -4.02 4.65
N TYR A 52 5.66 -3.18 3.97
CA TYR A 52 5.68 -1.72 4.05
C TYR A 52 6.96 -1.05 3.52
N ALA A 53 7.77 -1.74 2.73
CA ALA A 53 8.83 -1.11 1.96
C ALA A 53 8.27 -0.44 0.71
N TYR A 54 8.62 0.83 0.49
CA TYR A 54 8.38 1.55 -0.74
C TYR A 54 9.63 1.46 -1.61
N SER A 55 9.51 0.90 -2.80
CA SER A 55 10.65 0.46 -3.60
C SER A 55 10.41 0.57 -5.09
N ASP A 56 11.50 0.63 -5.84
CA ASP A 56 11.50 0.41 -7.27
C ASP A 56 11.68 -1.09 -7.56
N PHE A 57 10.84 -1.62 -8.43
CA PHE A 57 10.83 -3.02 -8.82
C PHE A 57 11.07 -3.16 -10.32
N SER A 58 12.05 -3.96 -10.71
CA SER A 58 12.22 -4.45 -12.07
C SER A 58 11.61 -5.84 -12.17
N VAL A 59 10.59 -5.98 -13.00
CA VAL A 59 9.83 -7.22 -13.11
C VAL A 59 9.83 -7.74 -14.54
N ARG A 60 9.84 -9.05 -14.65
CA ARG A 60 9.57 -9.77 -15.90
C ARG A 60 8.15 -10.26 -15.90
N ILE A 61 7.45 -10.05 -17.02
CA ILE A 61 6.09 -10.54 -17.20
C ILE A 61 6.14 -11.79 -18.07
N ASP A 62 5.59 -12.89 -17.55
CA ASP A 62 5.43 -14.14 -18.28
C ASP A 62 4.03 -14.70 -18.06
N LYS A 63 3.29 -14.92 -19.15
CA LYS A 63 1.89 -15.42 -19.12
C LYS A 63 0.98 -14.67 -18.15
N GLY A 64 1.12 -13.33 -18.08
CA GLY A 64 0.33 -12.46 -17.20
C GLY A 64 0.75 -12.49 -15.72
N ARG A 65 1.86 -13.13 -15.37
CA ARG A 65 2.41 -13.15 -14.02
C ARG A 65 3.67 -12.32 -13.93
N TYR A 66 3.85 -11.64 -12.80
CA TYR A 66 5.01 -10.81 -12.52
C TYR A 66 6.04 -11.61 -11.72
N TYR A 67 7.28 -11.56 -12.18
CA TYR A 67 8.44 -12.17 -11.53
C TYR A 67 9.47 -11.10 -11.21
N LEU A 68 9.94 -11.04 -9.98
CA LEU A 68 10.96 -10.08 -9.58
C LEU A 68 12.32 -10.44 -10.18
N ASP A 69 12.93 -9.49 -10.89
CA ASP A 69 14.32 -9.58 -11.35
C ASP A 69 15.26 -8.81 -10.41
N SER A 70 14.92 -7.58 -10.05
CA SER A 70 15.65 -6.76 -9.10
C SER A 70 14.75 -5.76 -8.40
N SER A 71 15.20 -5.26 -7.26
CA SER A 71 14.50 -4.20 -6.54
C SER A 71 15.47 -3.30 -5.79
N GLU A 72 15.11 -2.02 -5.68
CA GLU A 72 15.84 -1.02 -4.92
C GLU A 72 14.90 -0.34 -3.91
N PRO A 73 15.25 -0.33 -2.61
CA PRO A 73 14.42 0.33 -1.61
C PRO A 73 14.56 1.86 -1.72
N ILE A 74 13.43 2.57 -1.66
CA ILE A 74 13.37 4.04 -1.59
C ILE A 74 13.15 4.47 -0.15
N ARG A 75 12.19 3.84 0.54
CA ARG A 75 11.82 4.18 1.90
C ARG A 75 11.30 2.98 2.67
N PHE A 76 11.62 2.93 3.95
CA PHE A 76 11.15 1.90 4.86
C PHE A 76 10.24 2.49 5.94
N PHE A 77 9.19 1.75 6.27
CA PHE A 77 8.29 2.04 7.39
C PHE A 77 8.35 0.92 8.44
N TYR A 78 9.55 0.40 8.72
CA TYR A 78 9.72 -0.78 9.60
C TYR A 78 9.29 -0.53 11.05
N LYS A 79 9.30 0.72 11.54
CA LYS A 79 8.82 1.07 12.89
C LYS A 79 7.33 0.76 13.10
N ILE A 80 6.54 0.69 12.04
CA ILE A 80 5.14 0.25 12.09
C ILE A 80 5.02 -1.14 12.73
N ARG A 81 6.00 -2.01 12.51
CA ARG A 81 5.99 -3.39 13.01
C ARG A 81 6.40 -3.53 14.48
N GLU A 82 6.92 -2.47 15.08
CA GLU A 82 7.36 -2.45 16.49
C GLU A 82 6.20 -2.27 17.48
N ASN A 83 5.05 -1.79 17.01
CA ASN A 83 3.87 -1.56 17.84
C ASN A 83 2.66 -2.29 17.25
N LEU A 84 1.94 -3.05 18.10
CA LEU A 84 0.80 -3.86 17.68
C LEU A 84 -0.34 -3.01 17.11
N GLU A 85 -0.62 -1.85 17.68
CA GLU A 85 -1.70 -0.96 17.24
C GLU A 85 -1.41 -0.39 15.85
N THR A 86 -0.19 0.10 15.61
CA THR A 86 0.24 0.63 14.31
C THR A 86 0.30 -0.47 13.26
N LEU A 87 0.75 -1.67 13.64
CA LEU A 87 0.75 -2.84 12.76
C LEU A 87 -0.66 -3.24 12.35
N ALA A 88 -1.59 -3.36 13.31
CA ALA A 88 -2.97 -3.73 13.05
C ALA A 88 -3.68 -2.72 12.14
N LEU A 89 -3.48 -1.41 12.38
CA LEU A 89 -4.04 -0.38 11.52
C LEU A 89 -3.42 -0.43 10.11
N SER A 90 -2.12 -0.65 10.00
CA SER A 90 -1.46 -0.75 8.69
C SER A 90 -1.92 -1.97 7.90
N GLN A 91 -2.17 -3.11 8.57
CA GLN A 91 -2.77 -4.29 7.94
C GLN A 91 -4.19 -4.00 7.45
N TYR A 92 -5.01 -3.35 8.27
CA TYR A 92 -6.35 -2.94 7.88
C TYR A 92 -6.34 -2.02 6.64
N ILE A 93 -5.51 -0.97 6.66
CA ILE A 93 -5.33 -0.05 5.54
C ILE A 93 -4.90 -0.81 4.27
N SER A 94 -3.94 -1.72 4.39
CA SER A 94 -3.45 -2.53 3.27
C SER A 94 -4.56 -3.39 2.66
N GLU A 95 -5.37 -4.03 3.48
CA GLU A 95 -6.51 -4.83 3.04
C GLU A 95 -7.55 -3.97 2.30
N VAL A 96 -7.88 -2.80 2.85
CA VAL A 96 -8.81 -1.85 2.22
C VAL A 96 -8.29 -1.41 0.84
N VAL A 97 -7.02 -1.02 0.76
CA VAL A 97 -6.39 -0.62 -0.51
C VAL A 97 -6.39 -1.78 -1.52
N ILE A 98 -5.98 -2.98 -1.11
CA ILE A 98 -5.96 -4.16 -1.99
C ILE A 98 -7.36 -4.45 -2.55
N TYR A 99 -8.39 -4.35 -1.70
CA TYR A 99 -9.75 -4.67 -2.10
C TYR A 99 -10.37 -3.67 -3.06
N VAL A 100 -10.06 -2.38 -2.86
CA VAL A 100 -10.81 -1.28 -3.49
C VAL A 100 -10.09 -0.71 -4.72
N THR A 101 -8.76 -0.59 -4.69
CA THR A 101 -8.02 0.13 -5.75
C THR A 101 -7.84 -0.63 -7.06
N GLY A 102 -8.19 -1.92 -7.12
CA GLY A 102 -8.11 -2.71 -8.37
C GLY A 102 -8.92 -2.14 -9.54
N GLN A 103 -9.84 -1.22 -9.29
CA GLN A 103 -10.80 -0.70 -10.26
C GLN A 103 -10.79 0.83 -10.43
N HIS A 104 -9.96 1.58 -9.68
CA HIS A 104 -9.98 3.05 -9.67
C HIS A 104 -8.77 3.67 -10.36
N GLU A 105 -9.00 4.77 -11.10
CA GLU A 105 -7.98 5.45 -11.91
C GLU A 105 -7.06 6.39 -11.10
N GLN A 106 -7.47 6.81 -9.89
CA GLN A 106 -6.74 7.82 -9.08
C GLN A 106 -5.65 7.20 -8.18
N LYS A 107 -4.73 6.46 -8.79
CA LYS A 107 -3.71 5.70 -8.07
C LYS A 107 -2.63 6.58 -7.41
N GLU A 108 -2.31 7.74 -7.99
CA GLU A 108 -1.31 8.67 -7.44
C GLU A 108 -1.74 9.28 -6.11
N ASP A 109 -3.00 9.72 -6.02
CA ASP A 109 -3.55 10.33 -4.80
C ASP A 109 -3.68 9.29 -3.69
N VAL A 110 -4.13 8.08 -4.02
CA VAL A 110 -4.15 6.95 -3.07
C VAL A 110 -2.74 6.59 -2.62
N MET A 111 -1.76 6.53 -3.52
CA MET A 111 -0.36 6.27 -3.14
C MET A 111 0.17 7.34 -2.19
N ARG A 112 -0.07 8.61 -2.48
CA ARG A 112 0.35 9.73 -1.62
C ARG A 112 -0.30 9.65 -0.24
N LEU A 113 -1.61 9.37 -0.19
CA LEU A 113 -2.34 9.18 1.07
C LEU A 113 -1.76 8.03 1.89
N LEU A 114 -1.49 6.89 1.24
CA LEU A 114 -0.93 5.71 1.87
C LEU A 114 0.47 5.97 2.46
N LEU A 115 1.36 6.56 1.66
CA LEU A 115 2.72 6.90 2.09
C LEU A 115 2.73 7.90 3.25
N ASN A 116 1.86 8.92 3.22
CA ASN A 116 1.74 9.89 4.30
C ASN A 116 1.20 9.24 5.58
N THR A 117 0.19 8.38 5.48
CA THR A 117 -0.39 7.67 6.63
C THR A 117 0.66 6.75 7.27
N PHE A 118 1.39 5.98 6.48
CA PHE A 118 2.45 5.11 6.97
C PHE A 118 3.63 5.90 7.57
N HIS A 119 3.93 7.08 7.02
CA HIS A 119 4.91 7.98 7.61
C HIS A 119 4.50 8.39 9.03
N TYR A 120 3.28 8.90 9.23
CA TYR A 120 2.81 9.31 10.54
C TYR A 120 2.71 8.15 11.53
N LEU A 121 2.29 6.97 11.08
CA LEU A 121 2.30 5.76 11.91
C LEU A 121 3.72 5.35 12.33
N SER A 122 4.67 5.41 11.41
CA SER A 122 6.07 5.07 11.65
C SER A 122 6.76 6.05 12.59
N GLU A 123 6.48 7.36 12.45
CA GLU A 123 7.05 8.41 13.33
C GLU A 123 6.40 8.44 14.72
N GLY A 124 5.21 7.87 14.88
CA GLY A 124 4.45 7.92 16.12
C GLY A 124 3.96 9.32 16.52
N SER A 125 3.97 10.27 15.58
CA SER A 125 3.56 11.65 15.81
C SER A 125 2.03 11.83 15.87
N ARG A 126 1.27 10.86 15.43
CA ARG A 126 -0.20 10.83 15.45
C ARG A 126 -0.67 9.46 15.95
N SER A 127 -1.72 9.45 16.77
CA SER A 127 -2.31 8.19 17.25
C SER A 127 -3.01 7.42 16.12
N ALA A 128 -3.03 6.10 16.23
CA ALA A 128 -3.77 5.24 15.30
C ALA A 128 -5.27 5.56 15.32
N ALA A 129 -5.84 5.88 16.49
CA ALA A 129 -7.23 6.28 16.64
C ALA A 129 -7.60 7.56 15.85
N PHE A 130 -6.64 8.48 15.67
CA PHE A 130 -6.81 9.67 14.84
C PHE A 130 -6.59 9.37 13.36
N LEU A 131 -5.56 8.59 13.03
CA LEU A 131 -5.19 8.31 11.64
C LEU A 131 -6.20 7.43 10.92
N LYS A 132 -6.84 6.49 11.63
CA LYS A 132 -7.84 5.59 11.03
C LYS A 132 -9.00 6.33 10.35
N PRO A 133 -9.81 7.14 11.06
CA PRO A 133 -10.92 7.86 10.42
C PRO A 133 -10.44 8.87 9.38
N LEU A 134 -9.30 9.51 9.61
CA LEU A 134 -8.73 10.44 8.63
C LEU A 134 -8.38 9.73 7.32
N PHE A 135 -7.74 8.56 7.40
CA PHE A 135 -7.44 7.74 6.22
C PHE A 135 -8.73 7.32 5.51
N GLU A 136 -9.71 6.79 6.25
CA GLU A 136 -10.98 6.31 5.68
C GLU A 136 -11.71 7.42 4.92
N MET A 137 -11.84 8.59 5.52
CA MET A 137 -12.51 9.75 4.88
C MET A 137 -11.78 10.21 3.62
N ARG A 138 -10.45 10.35 3.69
CA ARG A 138 -9.64 10.76 2.54
C ARG A 138 -9.65 9.70 1.44
N PHE A 139 -9.52 8.43 1.81
CA PHE A 139 -9.56 7.32 0.86
C PHE A 139 -10.89 7.26 0.12
N MET A 140 -12.02 7.38 0.83
CA MET A 140 -13.34 7.43 0.21
C MET A 140 -13.51 8.63 -0.73
N THR A 141 -12.89 9.77 -0.41
CA THR A 141 -12.86 10.94 -1.29
C THR A 141 -12.06 10.64 -2.57
N GLU A 142 -10.85 10.09 -2.43
CA GLU A 142 -9.96 9.80 -3.56
C GLU A 142 -10.52 8.74 -4.52
N ILE A 143 -11.33 7.81 -4.01
CA ILE A 143 -12.00 6.81 -4.85
C ILE A 143 -13.38 7.25 -5.35
N GLY A 144 -13.80 8.48 -5.05
CA GLY A 144 -15.07 9.05 -5.52
C GLY A 144 -16.31 8.50 -4.83
N MET A 145 -16.17 7.83 -3.69
CA MET A 145 -17.29 7.28 -2.91
C MET A 145 -17.85 8.25 -1.85
N MET A 146 -17.12 9.34 -1.55
CA MET A 146 -17.57 10.32 -0.57
C MET A 146 -18.54 11.29 -1.24
N PRO A 147 -19.77 11.44 -0.72
CA PRO A 147 -20.67 12.47 -1.20
C PRO A 147 -20.07 13.85 -0.91
N ASP A 148 -20.37 14.81 -1.77
CA ASP A 148 -19.98 16.21 -1.53
C ASP A 148 -20.72 16.76 -0.30
N ILE A 149 -20.03 16.72 0.85
CA ILE A 149 -20.58 17.14 2.15
C ILE A 149 -20.96 18.62 2.10
N VAL A 150 -20.25 19.44 1.34
CA VAL A 150 -20.57 20.87 1.19
C VAL A 150 -21.90 21.01 0.46
N CYS A 151 -22.13 20.26 -0.60
CA CYS A 151 -23.41 20.27 -1.34
C CYS A 151 -24.58 19.78 -0.46
N LEU A 152 -24.36 18.75 0.36
CA LEU A 152 -25.37 18.24 1.29
C LEU A 152 -25.73 19.24 2.38
N LEU A 153 -24.78 20.01 2.91
CA LEU A 153 -25.04 21.07 3.88
C LEU A 153 -25.90 22.20 3.27
N TYR A 154 -25.59 22.62 2.05
CA TYR A 154 -26.37 23.64 1.35
C TYR A 154 -27.79 23.17 0.97
N THR A 155 -28.00 21.89 0.68
CA THR A 155 -29.32 21.34 0.37
C THR A 155 -30.19 21.15 1.61
N SER A 156 -29.62 20.92 2.80
CA SER A 156 -30.37 20.84 4.04
C SER A 156 -30.89 22.22 4.51
N ASP A 157 -30.12 23.29 4.25
CA ASP A 157 -30.55 24.67 4.57
C ASP A 157 -31.63 25.18 3.62
N ALA A 158 -31.79 24.60 2.45
CA ALA A 158 -32.84 24.96 1.48
C ALA A 158 -34.19 24.24 1.74
N ALA A 159 -34.24 23.29 2.67
CA ALA A 159 -35.44 22.52 3.02
C ALA A 159 -36.19 23.07 4.23
N ASP A 160 -35.70 24.12 4.90
CA ASP A 160 -36.33 24.93 5.91
C ASP A 160 -36.91 26.22 5.27
#